data_1e1096af9c7c1a8ce57d875b9dc25b61
#
_entry.id   1e1096af9c7c1a8ce57d875b9dc25b61
#
_cell.length_a   1.000
_cell.length_b   1.000
_cell.length_c   1.000
_cell.angle_alpha   90.00
_cell.angle_beta   90.00
_cell.angle_gamma   90.00
#
_symmetry.space_group_name_H-M   'P 1'
#
loop_
_entity.id
_entity.type
_entity.pdbx_description
1 polymer ?
#
loop_
_entity_poly.entity_id
_entity_poly.type
_entity_poly.pdbx_seq_one_letter_code
_entity_poly.pdbx_strand_id
1 'polypeptide(L)'
;MGDEKKAAIFVLVNCEIGKEREILEKLKNVPEVTEAYLLYGVYDLIIKIEGESNDQLREVMLSKVRRIEGIKSTLTMVVVEGFARKH
;
A
#
# COMPACT_ATOMS: atom_id res chain seq x y z
N MET A 1 -18.61 -13.08 -1.74
CA MET A 1 -18.50 -13.55 -3.01
C MET A 1 -18.02 -12.50 -3.94
N GLY A 2 -18.87 -11.65 -4.45
CA GLY A 2 -18.42 -10.68 -5.42
C GLY A 2 -17.37 -9.70 -4.93
N ASP A 3 -17.18 -9.66 -3.65
CA ASP A 3 -16.23 -8.69 -3.07
C ASP A 3 -14.83 -9.22 -2.92
N GLU A 4 -14.61 -10.47 -3.25
CA GLU A 4 -13.28 -11.03 -3.08
C GLU A 4 -12.31 -10.39 -4.05
N LYS A 5 -11.18 -9.97 -3.52
CA LYS A 5 -10.12 -9.46 -4.35
C LYS A 5 -9.26 -10.61 -4.84
N LYS A 6 -8.77 -10.49 -6.07
CA LYS A 6 -8.01 -11.57 -6.67
C LYS A 6 -6.51 -11.39 -6.54
N ALA A 7 -6.08 -10.22 -6.11
CA ALA A 7 -4.66 -9.96 -5.93
C ALA A 7 -4.48 -9.00 -4.77
N ALA A 8 -3.34 -9.14 -4.09
CA ALA A 8 -2.99 -8.26 -3.00
C ALA A 8 -1.49 -8.11 -2.95
N ILE A 9 -1.03 -6.93 -2.60
CA ILE A 9 0.37 -6.67 -2.35
C ILE A 9 0.50 -5.92 -1.04
N PHE A 10 1.64 -6.12 -0.37
CA PHE A 10 2.05 -5.26 0.73
C PHE A 10 3.22 -4.42 0.25
N VAL A 11 3.25 -3.18 0.68
CA VAL A 11 4.31 -2.28 0.27
C VAL A 11 4.88 -1.61 1.51
N LEU A 12 6.17 -1.74 1.69
CA LEU A 12 6.89 -1.01 2.73
C LEU A 12 7.41 0.28 2.10
N VAL A 13 7.21 1.38 2.81
CA VAL A 13 7.48 2.70 2.27
C VAL A 13 8.45 3.45 3.17
N ASN A 14 9.47 4.05 2.56
CA ASN A 14 10.29 5.04 3.25
C ASN A 14 9.97 6.40 2.65
N CYS A 15 9.91 7.41 3.52
CA CYS A 15 9.55 8.73 3.09
C CYS A 15 10.45 9.77 3.74
N GLU A 16 10.32 10.99 3.27
CA GLU A 16 11.05 12.11 3.85
C GLU A 16 10.59 12.36 5.27
N ILE A 17 11.53 12.74 6.10
CA ILE A 17 11.27 13.00 7.52
C ILE A 17 10.17 14.05 7.65
N GLY A 18 9.16 13.74 8.46
CA GLY A 18 8.08 14.68 8.72
C GLY A 18 6.93 14.58 7.74
N LYS A 19 7.03 13.73 6.72
CA LYS A 19 5.96 13.61 5.73
C LYS A 19 5.03 12.44 5.97
N GLU A 20 5.28 11.66 7.01
CA GLU A 20 4.58 10.39 7.22
C GLU A 20 3.06 10.55 7.27
N ARG A 21 2.60 11.52 8.07
CA ARG A 21 1.15 11.68 8.25
C ARG A 21 0.49 12.26 7.01
N GLU A 22 1.19 13.14 6.32
CA GLU A 22 0.67 13.71 5.09
C GLU A 22 0.49 12.62 4.03
N ILE A 23 1.47 11.71 3.94
CA ILE A 23 1.40 10.61 3.00
C ILE A 23 0.25 9.68 3.37
N LEU A 24 0.10 9.39 4.67
CA LEU A 24 -0.99 8.55 5.12
C LEU A 24 -2.34 9.12 4.69
N GLU A 25 -2.51 10.45 4.84
CA GLU A 25 -3.76 11.08 4.43
C GLU A 25 -3.98 10.97 2.92
N LYS A 26 -2.93 11.13 2.14
CA LYS A 26 -3.06 11.04 0.70
C LYS A 26 -3.39 9.63 0.25
N LEU A 27 -2.89 8.62 0.96
CA LEU A 27 -3.20 7.23 0.63
C LEU A 27 -4.69 6.93 0.80
N LYS A 28 -5.39 7.66 1.65
CA LYS A 28 -6.83 7.46 1.80
C LYS A 28 -7.60 7.77 0.51
N ASN A 29 -7.00 8.54 -0.39
CA ASN A 29 -7.64 8.89 -1.65
C ASN A 29 -7.33 7.90 -2.77
N VAL A 30 -6.63 6.82 -2.46
CA VAL A 30 -6.33 5.77 -3.43
C VAL A 30 -7.22 4.58 -3.08
N PRO A 31 -8.29 4.35 -3.86
CA PRO A 31 -9.29 3.34 -3.46
C PRO A 31 -8.73 1.93 -3.30
N GLU A 32 -7.70 1.59 -4.06
CA GLU A 32 -7.12 0.26 -3.99
C GLU A 32 -6.33 0.02 -2.70
N VAL A 33 -5.97 1.09 -2.00
CA VAL A 33 -5.28 0.94 -0.71
C VAL A 33 -6.32 0.61 0.34
N THR A 34 -6.27 -0.62 0.85
CA THR A 34 -7.26 -1.08 1.82
C THR A 34 -6.79 -0.95 3.26
N GLU A 35 -5.48 -0.87 3.47
CA GLU A 35 -4.92 -0.67 4.81
C GLU A 35 -3.64 0.13 4.68
N ALA A 36 -3.38 0.98 5.65
CA ALA A 36 -2.15 1.74 5.69
C ALA A 36 -1.84 2.08 7.14
N TYR A 37 -0.59 1.89 7.54
CA TYR A 37 -0.17 2.10 8.91
C TYR A 37 1.16 2.81 8.96
N LEU A 38 1.29 3.74 9.89
CA LEU A 38 2.60 4.30 10.22
C LEU A 38 3.34 3.28 11.06
N LEU A 39 4.63 3.19 10.82
CA LEU A 39 5.48 2.22 11.52
C LEU A 39 6.56 2.96 12.29
N TYR A 40 7.01 2.32 13.34
CA TYR A 40 8.18 2.78 14.06
C TYR A 40 9.27 1.74 13.87
N GLY A 41 10.17 2.00 12.94
CA GLY A 41 11.21 1.03 12.61
C GLY A 41 11.95 1.44 11.36
N VAL A 42 12.48 0.43 10.67
CA VAL A 42 13.30 0.66 9.49
C VAL A 42 12.50 1.31 8.37
N TYR A 43 11.23 0.95 8.24
CA TYR A 43 10.35 1.56 7.25
C TYR A 43 9.37 2.47 7.94
N ASP A 44 8.87 3.44 7.20
CA ASP A 44 8.00 4.47 7.77
C ASP A 44 6.53 4.11 7.69
N LEU A 45 6.13 3.38 6.64
CA LEU A 45 4.75 2.94 6.50
C LEU A 45 4.69 1.55 5.89
N ILE A 46 3.58 0.87 6.17
CA ILE A 46 3.22 -0.34 5.43
C ILE A 46 1.81 -0.14 4.91
N ILE A 47 1.60 -0.51 3.64
CA ILE A 47 0.28 -0.40 3.04
C ILE A 47 -0.09 -1.73 2.40
N LYS A 48 -1.39 -1.98 2.34
CA LYS A 48 -1.94 -3.14 1.65
C LYS A 48 -2.79 -2.64 0.51
N ILE A 49 -2.55 -3.16 -0.68
CA ILE A 49 -3.27 -2.77 -1.87
C ILE A 49 -3.91 -4.01 -2.45
N GLU A 50 -5.20 -3.93 -2.76
CA GLU A 50 -5.96 -5.06 -3.27
C GLU A 50 -6.65 -4.69 -4.56
N GLY A 51 -6.78 -5.67 -5.46
CA GLY A 51 -7.44 -5.44 -6.73
C GLY A 51 -7.64 -6.73 -7.48
N GLU A 52 -7.91 -6.60 -8.78
CA GLU A 52 -8.31 -7.73 -9.60
C GLU A 52 -7.13 -8.56 -10.09
N SER A 53 -5.98 -7.93 -10.27
CA SER A 53 -4.82 -8.63 -10.82
C SER A 53 -3.55 -7.94 -10.36
N ASN A 54 -2.45 -8.67 -10.40
CA ASN A 54 -1.15 -8.07 -10.06
C ASN A 54 -0.77 -6.98 -11.05
N ASP A 55 -1.18 -7.11 -12.30
CA ASP A 55 -0.90 -6.06 -13.28
C ASP A 55 -1.62 -4.76 -12.91
N GLN A 56 -2.86 -4.86 -12.45
CA GLN A 56 -3.58 -3.68 -11.99
C GLN A 56 -2.87 -3.04 -10.81
N LEU A 57 -2.41 -3.85 -9.88
CA LEU A 57 -1.76 -3.31 -8.69
C LEU A 57 -0.43 -2.66 -9.02
N ARG A 58 0.29 -3.21 -10.00
CA ARG A 58 1.51 -2.55 -10.46
C ARG A 58 1.20 -1.18 -11.02
N GLU A 59 0.13 -1.08 -11.80
CA GLU A 59 -0.26 0.19 -12.37
C GLU A 59 -0.64 1.19 -11.27
N VAL A 60 -1.37 0.73 -10.25
CA VAL A 60 -1.72 1.59 -9.13
C VAL A 60 -0.46 2.12 -8.44
N MET A 61 0.53 1.26 -8.25
CA MET A 61 1.79 1.70 -7.65
C MET A 61 2.44 2.78 -8.48
N LEU A 62 2.54 2.58 -9.79
CA LEU A 62 3.25 3.51 -10.66
C LEU A 62 2.50 4.82 -10.85
N SER A 63 1.18 4.75 -10.99
CA SER A 63 0.41 5.93 -11.37
C SER A 63 -0.16 6.70 -10.19
N LYS A 64 -0.28 6.06 -9.04
CA LYS A 64 -0.92 6.70 -7.90
C LYS A 64 -0.01 6.78 -6.68
N VAL A 65 0.51 5.64 -6.24
CA VAL A 65 1.23 5.60 -4.97
C VAL A 65 2.59 6.28 -5.07
N ARG A 66 3.38 5.90 -6.07
CA ARG A 66 4.73 6.43 -6.17
C ARG A 66 4.77 7.90 -6.57
N ARG A 67 3.64 8.44 -6.98
CA ARG A 67 3.56 9.87 -7.30
C ARG A 67 3.27 10.74 -6.10
N ILE A 68 2.99 10.14 -4.95
CA ILE A 68 2.74 10.91 -3.74
C ILE A 68 4.05 11.56 -3.32
N GLU A 69 4.00 12.88 -3.16
CA GLU A 69 5.18 13.64 -2.78
C GLU A 69 5.66 13.22 -1.41
N GLY A 70 6.96 13.05 -1.26
CA GLY A 70 7.56 12.66 0.00
C GLY A 70 7.95 11.20 0.06
N ILE A 71 7.42 10.36 -0.80
CA ILE A 71 7.81 8.96 -0.83
C ILE A 71 9.19 8.85 -1.49
N LYS A 72 10.13 8.24 -0.77
CA LYS A 72 11.50 8.10 -1.25
C LYS A 72 11.74 6.75 -1.90
N SER A 73 11.22 5.70 -1.30
CA SER A 73 11.41 4.35 -1.84
C SER A 73 10.28 3.45 -1.39
N THR A 74 10.04 2.42 -2.18
CA THR A 74 9.00 1.44 -1.88
C THR A 74 9.56 0.04 -2.11
N LEU A 75 9.12 -0.90 -1.29
CA LEU A 75 9.45 -2.31 -1.45
C LEU A 75 8.14 -3.08 -1.53
N THR A 76 7.87 -3.63 -2.71
CA THR A 76 6.61 -4.31 -2.97
C THR A 76 6.75 -5.80 -2.79
N MET A 77 5.79 -6.40 -2.08
CA MET A 77 5.76 -7.84 -1.85
C MET A 77 4.41 -8.35 -2.30
N VAL A 78 4.43 -9.33 -3.20
CA VAL A 78 3.20 -9.90 -3.76
C VAL A 78 2.73 -11.01 -2.83
N VAL A 79 1.44 -10.96 -2.47
CA VAL A 79 0.86 -12.01 -1.64
C VAL A 79 0.61 -13.23 -2.50
N VAL A 80 1.13 -14.37 -2.04
CA VAL A 80 0.90 -15.63 -2.72
C VAL A 80 -0.25 -16.38 -2.07
N GLU A 81 -0.24 -16.47 -0.74
CA GLU A 81 -1.35 -17.11 -0.05
C GLU A 81 -1.28 -16.73 1.42
N GLY A 82 -2.40 -16.81 2.11
CA GLY A 82 -2.45 -16.49 3.51
C GLY A 82 -3.88 -16.43 3.98
N PHE A 83 -4.07 -15.92 5.19
CA PHE A 83 -5.41 -15.74 5.70
C PHE A 83 -5.43 -14.54 6.65
N ALA A 84 -6.63 -14.03 6.87
CA ALA A 84 -6.85 -12.97 7.84
C ALA A 84 -7.99 -13.40 8.76
N ARG A 85 -7.86 -13.04 10.04
CA ARG A 85 -8.85 -13.41 11.03
C ARG A 85 -9.49 -12.15 11.59
N LYS A 86 -10.81 -12.13 11.61
CA LYS A 86 -11.53 -11.00 12.17
C LYS A 86 -11.82 -11.22 13.64
N HIS A 87 -11.92 -10.12 14.35
CA HIS A 87 -12.24 -10.13 15.77
C HIS A 87 -13.56 -9.48 16.05
#